data_94ef3820e58a7eaee79f7390a08c687e
#
_entry.id   94ef3820e58a7eaee79f7390a08c687e
#
_cell.length_a   1.000
_cell.length_b   1.000
_cell.length_c   1.000
_cell.angle_alpha   90.00
_cell.angle_beta   90.00
_cell.angle_gamma   90.00
#
_symmetry.space_group_name_H-M   'P 1'
#
loop_
_entity.id
_entity.type
_entity.pdbx_description
1 polymer ?
#
loop_
_entity_poly.entity_id
_entity_poly.type
_entity_poly.pdbx_seq_one_letter_code
_entity_poly.pdbx_strand_id
1 'polypeptide(L)'
;VYAIHFLLEAEKKGYLVPEGMKRNALNDLSRIARNWKPEASYSAESEEMTQAYRLFVLALGQVAEVGAMNRLKESKTLMSMSRYLLAAGYALVGRPDVSKELVVKTTALTTACSGYDQTFGSDLRDASIRLMTLCLLDGGKEAALLANEISKTLASDDWLSTQSTAFSLVALSDYMEKYKMSGSMDFSYAVDGKAKKVSTTRNIWTETLLDKTAFSASLELKNTGKSTLFARLVAEGIPAEGKEEAYANGLTLAVSYMDPVSYTHLTLPTIA
;
A
#
# COMPACT_ATOMS: atom_id res chain seq x y z
N VAL A 1 12.16 2.13 11.11
CA VAL A 1 12.12 1.04 10.12
C VAL A 1 11.47 1.53 8.83
N TYR A 2 10.22 2.01 8.88
CA TYR A 2 9.44 2.41 7.72
C TYR A 2 10.14 3.48 6.84
N ALA A 3 10.69 4.53 7.45
CA ALA A 3 11.42 5.56 6.70
C ALA A 3 12.65 5.02 5.94
N ILE A 4 13.34 4.04 6.52
CA ILE A 4 14.50 3.41 5.87
C ILE A 4 14.02 2.53 4.70
N HIS A 5 12.94 1.78 4.87
CA HIS A 5 12.33 1.03 3.75
C HIS A 5 11.98 1.96 2.60
N PHE A 6 11.32 3.08 2.87
CA PHE A 6 11.03 4.10 1.86
C PHE A 6 12.28 4.60 1.13
N LEU A 7 13.37 4.89 1.85
CA LEU A 7 14.63 5.35 1.24
C LEU A 7 15.24 4.28 0.32
N LEU A 8 15.19 3.01 0.71
CA LEU A 8 15.69 1.90 -0.10
C LEU A 8 14.86 1.72 -1.39
N GLU A 9 13.54 1.82 -1.29
CA GLU A 9 12.66 1.75 -2.46
C GLU A 9 12.83 2.98 -3.39
N ALA A 10 13.02 4.16 -2.82
CA ALA A 10 13.31 5.36 -3.59
C ALA A 10 14.63 5.24 -4.37
N GLU A 11 15.68 4.74 -3.72
CA GLU A 11 16.97 4.47 -4.37
C GLU A 11 16.85 3.42 -5.49
N LYS A 12 16.12 2.33 -5.26
CA LYS A 12 15.82 1.29 -6.27
C LYS A 12 15.13 1.89 -7.50
N LYS A 13 14.32 2.93 -7.33
CA LYS A 13 13.64 3.66 -8.42
C LYS A 13 14.48 4.81 -9.02
N GLY A 14 15.75 4.96 -8.61
CA GLY A 14 16.70 5.93 -9.17
C GLY A 14 16.69 7.30 -8.51
N TYR A 15 15.99 7.47 -7.39
CA TYR A 15 16.06 8.71 -6.62
C TYR A 15 17.36 8.79 -5.82
N LEU A 16 17.91 10.00 -5.71
CA LEU A 16 19.14 10.23 -4.96
C LEU A 16 18.88 10.14 -3.46
N VAL A 17 19.51 9.17 -2.80
CA VAL A 17 19.53 9.05 -1.33
C VAL A 17 20.93 9.33 -0.83
N PRO A 18 21.14 10.27 0.12
CA PRO A 18 22.46 10.55 0.66
C PRO A 18 23.07 9.33 1.33
N GLU A 19 24.22 8.86 0.84
CA GLU A 19 24.87 7.62 1.30
C GLU A 19 25.19 7.61 2.78
N GLY A 20 25.61 8.74 3.36
CA GLY A 20 25.86 8.88 4.78
C GLY A 20 24.59 8.68 5.63
N MET A 21 23.44 9.19 5.17
CA MET A 21 22.16 9.00 5.84
C MET A 21 21.75 7.52 5.81
N LYS A 22 21.75 6.89 4.63
CA LYS A 22 21.42 5.48 4.45
C LYS A 22 22.27 4.58 5.34
N ARG A 23 23.60 4.73 5.26
CA ARG A 23 24.55 3.93 6.03
C ARG A 23 24.34 4.08 7.54
N ASN A 24 24.21 5.29 8.07
CA ASN A 24 24.00 5.53 9.50
C ASN A 24 22.69 4.90 9.97
N ALA A 25 21.60 5.08 9.20
CA ALA A 25 20.30 4.52 9.51
C ALA A 25 20.32 2.97 9.52
N LEU A 26 20.97 2.34 8.55
CA LEU A 26 21.12 0.88 8.50
C LEU A 26 21.99 0.36 9.65
N ASN A 27 23.08 1.07 10.03
CA ASN A 27 23.92 0.70 11.15
C ASN A 27 23.14 0.74 12.47
N ASP A 28 22.32 1.78 12.69
CA ASP A 28 21.46 1.87 13.87
C ASP A 28 20.43 0.76 13.92
N LEU A 29 19.78 0.49 12.76
CA LEU A 29 18.84 -0.63 12.66
C LEU A 29 19.49 -1.97 12.99
N SER A 30 20.69 -2.22 12.48
CA SER A 30 21.49 -3.42 12.70
C SER A 30 21.83 -3.57 14.19
N ARG A 31 22.28 -2.50 14.85
CA ARG A 31 22.55 -2.48 16.28
C ARG A 31 21.31 -2.83 17.11
N ILE A 32 20.16 -2.25 16.78
CA ILE A 32 18.88 -2.54 17.45
C ILE A 32 18.46 -3.99 17.21
N ALA A 33 18.57 -4.49 15.97
CA ALA A 33 18.20 -5.86 15.61
C ALA A 33 19.00 -6.91 16.35
N ARG A 34 20.32 -6.68 16.51
CA ARG A 34 21.21 -7.59 17.24
C ARG A 34 20.90 -7.65 18.73
N ASN A 35 20.56 -6.51 19.33
CA ASN A 35 20.34 -6.40 20.78
C ASN A 35 18.88 -6.70 21.18
N TRP A 36 17.96 -6.83 20.22
CA TRP A 36 16.57 -7.13 20.51
C TRP A 36 16.41 -8.50 21.20
N LYS A 37 15.59 -8.52 22.23
CA LYS A 37 15.20 -9.74 22.96
C LYS A 37 13.68 -9.75 23.09
N PRO A 38 13.04 -10.93 22.95
CA PRO A 38 11.63 -11.03 23.23
C PRO A 38 11.36 -10.78 24.71
N GLU A 39 10.45 -9.87 25.00
CA GLU A 39 9.97 -9.59 26.36
C GLU A 39 8.51 -10.00 26.47
N ALA A 40 8.12 -10.57 27.60
CA ALA A 40 6.73 -10.87 27.90
C ALA A 40 6.04 -9.57 28.34
N SER A 41 5.53 -8.81 27.38
CA SER A 41 4.83 -7.55 27.58
C SER A 41 3.50 -7.53 26.83
N TYR A 42 2.62 -6.58 27.14
CA TYR A 42 1.39 -6.34 26.40
C TYR A 42 1.65 -6.01 24.92
N SER A 43 2.83 -5.48 24.60
CA SER A 43 3.27 -5.12 23.26
C SER A 43 4.12 -6.19 22.55
N ALA A 44 4.25 -7.39 23.14
CA ALA A 44 5.16 -8.44 22.65
C ALA A 44 4.94 -8.78 21.16
N GLU A 45 3.70 -8.86 20.73
CA GLU A 45 3.33 -9.16 19.35
C GLU A 45 3.75 -8.04 18.38
N SER A 46 3.52 -6.78 18.74
CA SER A 46 3.90 -5.63 17.91
C SER A 46 5.41 -5.43 17.87
N GLU A 47 6.11 -5.73 18.97
CA GLU A 47 7.57 -5.70 19.04
C GLU A 47 8.20 -6.80 18.19
N GLU A 48 7.64 -8.01 18.22
CA GLU A 48 8.06 -9.12 17.36
C GLU A 48 7.88 -8.78 15.88
N MET A 49 6.72 -8.25 15.50
CA MET A 49 6.49 -7.82 14.13
C MET A 49 7.43 -6.69 13.70
N THR A 50 7.68 -5.72 14.58
CA THR A 50 8.63 -4.65 14.34
C THR A 50 10.05 -5.21 14.16
N GLN A 51 10.44 -6.24 14.90
CA GLN A 51 11.72 -6.91 14.73
C GLN A 51 11.78 -7.66 13.40
N ALA A 52 10.76 -8.39 13.04
CA ALA A 52 10.68 -9.08 11.74
C ALA A 52 10.80 -8.09 10.57
N TYR A 53 10.07 -6.96 10.65
CA TYR A 53 10.15 -5.90 9.66
C TYR A 53 11.52 -5.23 9.60
N ARG A 54 12.17 -5.03 10.74
CA ARG A 54 13.55 -4.52 10.82
C ARG A 54 14.53 -5.44 10.10
N LEU A 55 14.42 -6.75 10.33
CA LEU A 55 15.27 -7.75 9.71
C LEU A 55 15.05 -7.86 8.20
N PHE A 56 13.80 -7.75 7.74
CA PHE A 56 13.49 -7.66 6.32
C PHE A 56 14.14 -6.42 5.67
N VAL A 57 14.00 -5.24 6.29
CA VAL A 57 14.59 -3.99 5.76
C VAL A 57 16.12 -4.04 5.74
N LEU A 58 16.76 -4.66 6.75
CA LEU A 58 18.20 -4.89 6.73
C LEU A 58 18.64 -5.84 5.61
N ALA A 59 17.85 -6.88 5.34
CA ALA A 59 18.12 -7.78 4.21
C ALA A 59 17.95 -7.05 2.86
N LEU A 60 16.91 -6.21 2.72
CA LEU A 60 16.68 -5.37 1.55
C LEU A 60 17.85 -4.39 1.33
N GLY A 61 18.37 -3.80 2.39
CA GLY A 61 19.54 -2.92 2.38
C GLY A 61 20.90 -3.64 2.24
N GLN A 62 20.91 -4.96 2.02
CA GLN A 62 22.10 -5.80 1.85
C GLN A 62 23.04 -5.86 3.08
N VAL A 63 22.50 -5.58 4.27
CA VAL A 63 23.20 -5.65 5.56
C VAL A 63 22.49 -6.57 6.54
N ALA A 64 22.09 -7.74 6.06
CA ALA A 64 21.27 -8.69 6.79
C ALA A 64 21.92 -9.19 8.09
N GLU A 65 21.17 -9.20 9.19
CA GLU A 65 21.55 -9.73 10.49
C GLU A 65 21.06 -11.18 10.65
N VAL A 66 21.69 -12.12 9.93
CA VAL A 66 21.28 -13.54 9.88
C VAL A 66 21.21 -14.19 11.27
N GLY A 67 22.11 -13.84 12.16
CA GLY A 67 22.07 -14.33 13.55
C GLY A 67 20.80 -13.89 14.32
N ALA A 68 20.34 -12.65 14.09
CA ALA A 68 19.10 -12.15 14.66
C ALA A 68 17.86 -12.78 13.97
N MET A 69 17.94 -13.02 12.66
CA MET A 69 16.90 -13.74 11.90
C MET A 69 16.71 -15.15 12.44
N ASN A 70 17.80 -15.89 12.69
CA ASN A 70 17.75 -17.24 13.26
C ASN A 70 17.12 -17.24 14.65
N ARG A 71 17.52 -16.30 15.52
CA ARG A 71 16.92 -16.18 16.86
C ARG A 71 15.42 -15.92 16.81
N LEU A 72 14.98 -15.03 15.89
CA LEU A 72 13.56 -14.74 15.76
C LEU A 72 12.80 -15.96 15.20
N LYS A 73 13.37 -16.70 14.24
CA LYS A 73 12.78 -17.91 13.67
C LYS A 73 12.49 -18.99 14.74
N GLU A 74 13.30 -19.05 15.77
CA GLU A 74 13.17 -20.02 16.87
C GLU A 74 12.08 -19.64 17.89
N SER A 75 11.48 -18.45 17.76
CA SER A 75 10.37 -18.04 18.61
C SER A 75 9.19 -19.00 18.47
N LYS A 76 8.70 -19.49 19.63
CA LYS A 76 7.55 -20.42 19.67
C LYS A 76 6.23 -19.73 19.32
N THR A 77 6.18 -18.43 19.48
CA THR A 77 4.98 -17.60 19.30
C THR A 77 5.02 -16.75 18.04
N LEU A 78 5.91 -17.09 17.09
CA LEU A 78 6.10 -16.27 15.88
C LEU A 78 4.80 -16.10 15.10
N MET A 79 4.33 -14.86 15.03
CA MET A 79 3.07 -14.49 14.40
C MET A 79 3.10 -14.65 12.87
N SER A 80 1.93 -14.74 12.27
CA SER A 80 1.77 -14.93 10.84
C SER A 80 2.51 -13.87 10.01
N MET A 81 2.30 -12.59 10.28
CA MET A 81 2.95 -11.51 9.52
C MET A 81 4.45 -11.42 9.79
N SER A 82 4.87 -11.68 11.03
CA SER A 82 6.30 -11.81 11.37
C SER A 82 6.98 -12.91 10.56
N ARG A 83 6.29 -14.04 10.34
CA ARG A 83 6.80 -15.14 9.49
C ARG A 83 6.95 -14.71 8.04
N TYR A 84 5.98 -14.00 7.46
CA TYR A 84 6.08 -13.52 6.08
C TYR A 84 7.21 -12.52 5.91
N LEU A 85 7.35 -11.53 6.81
CA LEU A 85 8.45 -10.57 6.77
C LEU A 85 9.82 -11.25 6.94
N LEU A 86 9.91 -12.20 7.86
CA LEU A 86 11.13 -12.97 8.07
C LEU A 86 11.45 -13.85 6.87
N ALA A 87 10.43 -14.47 6.26
CA ALA A 87 10.57 -15.26 5.04
C ALA A 87 11.08 -14.40 3.87
N ALA A 88 10.54 -13.18 3.69
CA ALA A 88 11.04 -12.23 2.71
C ALA A 88 12.52 -11.90 2.96
N GLY A 89 12.91 -11.67 4.22
CA GLY A 89 14.31 -11.47 4.59
C GLY A 89 15.20 -12.65 4.20
N TYR A 90 14.78 -13.88 4.48
CA TYR A 90 15.54 -15.09 4.10
C TYR A 90 15.64 -15.27 2.58
N ALA A 91 14.58 -14.96 1.82
CA ALA A 91 14.63 -14.99 0.37
C ALA A 91 15.67 -14.01 -0.19
N LEU A 92 15.72 -12.78 0.37
CA LEU A 92 16.69 -11.75 -0.03
C LEU A 92 18.15 -12.13 0.26
N VAL A 93 18.41 -12.91 1.31
CA VAL A 93 19.76 -13.39 1.62
C VAL A 93 20.11 -14.72 0.94
N GLY A 94 19.32 -15.14 -0.04
CA GLY A 94 19.60 -16.36 -0.83
C GLY A 94 19.27 -17.67 -0.10
N ARG A 95 18.35 -17.65 0.87
CA ARG A 95 17.87 -18.83 1.61
C ARG A 95 16.38 -19.09 1.34
N PRO A 96 16.01 -19.37 0.07
CA PRO A 96 14.61 -19.63 -0.29
C PRO A 96 14.05 -20.91 0.34
N ASP A 97 14.90 -21.85 0.73
CA ASP A 97 14.56 -23.06 1.48
C ASP A 97 13.89 -22.71 2.83
N VAL A 98 14.55 -21.89 3.63
CA VAL A 98 14.05 -21.45 4.94
C VAL A 98 12.82 -20.55 4.76
N SER A 99 12.84 -19.68 3.74
CA SER A 99 11.72 -18.80 3.43
C SER A 99 10.44 -19.61 3.13
N LYS A 100 10.51 -20.63 2.28
CA LYS A 100 9.38 -21.51 1.95
C LYS A 100 8.87 -22.26 3.18
N GLU A 101 9.76 -22.77 4.04
CA GLU A 101 9.36 -23.42 5.29
C GLU A 101 8.52 -22.50 6.19
N LEU A 102 8.94 -21.24 6.33
CA LEU A 102 8.21 -20.24 7.12
C LEU A 102 6.82 -19.94 6.54
N VAL A 103 6.70 -19.80 5.22
CA VAL A 103 5.43 -19.55 4.54
C VAL A 103 4.48 -20.71 4.68
N VAL A 104 4.92 -21.96 4.44
CA VAL A 104 4.07 -23.16 4.56
C VAL A 104 3.49 -23.30 5.97
N LYS A 105 4.25 -22.98 7.00
CA LYS A 105 3.77 -23.01 8.39
C LYS A 105 2.73 -21.93 8.70
N THR A 106 2.55 -20.97 7.82
CA THR A 106 1.68 -19.80 8.03
C THR A 106 0.32 -19.92 7.37
N THR A 107 0.18 -20.73 6.32
CA THR A 107 -1.08 -20.90 5.57
C THR A 107 -2.24 -21.42 6.42
N ALA A 108 -1.98 -21.94 7.62
CA ALA A 108 -3.00 -22.43 8.55
C ALA A 108 -3.54 -21.35 9.53
N LEU A 109 -3.02 -20.11 9.51
CA LEU A 109 -3.28 -19.12 10.53
C LEU A 109 -3.69 -17.76 9.89
N THR A 110 -4.85 -17.72 9.26
CA THR A 110 -5.49 -16.44 8.91
C THR A 110 -6.22 -15.91 10.15
N THR A 111 -5.51 -15.17 10.98
CA THR A 111 -6.16 -14.38 12.03
C THR A 111 -6.47 -13.01 11.42
N ALA A 112 -7.74 -12.64 11.36
CA ALA A 112 -8.15 -11.30 11.00
C ALA A 112 -7.43 -10.28 11.89
N CYS A 113 -6.94 -9.20 11.31
CA CYS A 113 -6.29 -8.14 12.06
C CYS A 113 -7.32 -7.53 13.03
N SER A 114 -7.09 -7.67 14.34
CA SER A 114 -7.91 -6.93 15.29
C SER A 114 -7.52 -5.46 15.16
N GLY A 115 -8.50 -4.56 14.93
CA GLY A 115 -8.26 -3.14 14.71
C GLY A 115 -7.59 -2.37 15.86
N TYR A 116 -7.07 -3.07 16.85
CA TYR A 116 -6.33 -2.57 18.01
C TYR A 116 -4.88 -3.06 18.09
N ASP A 117 -4.35 -3.66 17.02
CA ASP A 117 -2.94 -3.99 17.03
C ASP A 117 -2.11 -2.69 17.01
N GLN A 118 -1.12 -2.59 17.89
CA GLN A 118 -0.24 -1.43 18.03
C GLN A 118 0.64 -1.18 16.79
N THR A 119 0.48 -1.97 15.73
CA THR A 119 1.19 -1.84 14.46
C THR A 119 0.39 -1.07 13.40
N PHE A 120 -0.80 -0.59 13.72
CA PHE A 120 -1.73 0.03 12.77
C PHE A 120 -2.03 -0.89 11.58
N GLY A 121 -2.14 -2.21 11.84
CA GLY A 121 -2.37 -3.23 10.83
C GLY A 121 -3.71 -3.12 10.15
N SER A 122 -3.78 -3.71 8.96
CA SER A 122 -5.02 -3.93 8.21
C SER A 122 -4.87 -5.17 7.35
N ASP A 123 -5.99 -5.79 6.99
CA ASP A 123 -5.99 -6.95 6.09
C ASP A 123 -5.32 -6.62 4.76
N LEU A 124 -5.49 -5.39 4.27
CA LEU A 124 -4.85 -4.92 3.04
C LEU A 124 -3.33 -4.81 3.17
N ARG A 125 -2.80 -4.29 4.30
CA ARG A 125 -1.36 -4.27 4.58
C ARG A 125 -0.81 -5.70 4.63
N ASP A 126 -1.50 -6.58 5.30
CA ASP A 126 -1.08 -7.96 5.50
C ASP A 126 -1.10 -8.76 4.19
N ALA A 127 -2.12 -8.58 3.35
CA ALA A 127 -2.17 -9.10 1.99
C ALA A 127 -0.97 -8.58 1.16
N SER A 128 -0.62 -7.31 1.32
CA SER A 128 0.51 -6.69 0.62
C SER A 128 1.86 -7.28 1.04
N ILE A 129 2.08 -7.48 2.34
CA ILE A 129 3.30 -8.14 2.86
C ILE A 129 3.40 -9.58 2.32
N ARG A 130 2.28 -10.31 2.28
CA ARG A 130 2.23 -11.64 1.68
C ARG A 130 2.58 -11.60 0.19
N LEU A 131 2.02 -10.68 -0.57
CA LEU A 131 2.32 -10.53 -2.00
C LEU A 131 3.81 -10.24 -2.23
N MET A 132 4.41 -9.29 -1.50
CA MET A 132 5.85 -9.00 -1.58
C MET A 132 6.68 -10.27 -1.34
N THR A 133 6.35 -11.05 -0.30
CA THR A 133 7.06 -12.30 0.01
C THR A 133 6.91 -13.33 -1.11
N LEU A 134 5.69 -13.50 -1.64
CA LEU A 134 5.43 -14.44 -2.73
C LEU A 134 6.12 -14.02 -4.04
N CYS A 135 6.29 -12.75 -4.31
CA CYS A 135 7.08 -12.25 -5.44
C CYS A 135 8.54 -12.69 -5.35
N LEU A 136 9.11 -12.70 -4.15
CA LEU A 136 10.48 -13.20 -3.91
C LEU A 136 10.60 -14.74 -4.05
N LEU A 137 9.51 -15.47 -3.85
CA LEU A 137 9.46 -16.95 -3.86
C LEU A 137 8.87 -17.57 -5.13
N ASP A 138 8.59 -16.80 -6.16
CA ASP A 138 7.89 -17.25 -7.36
C ASP A 138 6.49 -17.83 -7.08
N GLY A 139 5.69 -17.12 -6.26
CA GLY A 139 4.40 -17.53 -5.73
C GLY A 139 3.27 -17.77 -6.75
N GLY A 140 3.52 -17.58 -8.06
CA GLY A 140 2.67 -18.01 -9.17
C GLY A 140 1.21 -17.57 -9.05
N LYS A 141 0.30 -18.56 -8.99
CA LYS A 141 -1.16 -18.31 -8.93
C LYS A 141 -1.59 -17.57 -7.67
N GLU A 142 -1.00 -17.86 -6.53
CA GLU A 142 -1.36 -17.21 -5.26
C GLU A 142 -0.98 -15.73 -5.29
N ALA A 143 0.19 -15.39 -5.81
CA ALA A 143 0.60 -14.00 -6.01
C ALA A 143 -0.36 -13.25 -6.95
N ALA A 144 -0.83 -13.90 -8.02
CA ALA A 144 -1.80 -13.30 -8.95
C ALA A 144 -3.17 -13.04 -8.29
N LEU A 145 -3.65 -13.95 -7.46
CA LEU A 145 -4.91 -13.78 -6.73
C LEU A 145 -4.82 -12.62 -5.73
N LEU A 146 -3.73 -12.55 -4.95
CA LEU A 146 -3.50 -11.46 -4.01
C LEU A 146 -3.34 -10.11 -4.73
N ALA A 147 -2.60 -10.06 -5.84
CA ALA A 147 -2.47 -8.84 -6.62
C ALA A 147 -3.82 -8.31 -7.13
N ASN A 148 -4.70 -9.22 -7.58
CA ASN A 148 -6.05 -8.86 -8.01
C ASN A 148 -6.93 -8.36 -6.83
N GLU A 149 -6.86 -9.02 -5.67
CA GLU A 149 -7.58 -8.61 -4.46
C GLU A 149 -7.14 -7.23 -3.98
N ILE A 150 -5.83 -7.01 -3.84
CA ILE A 150 -5.25 -5.71 -3.47
C ILE A 150 -5.67 -4.62 -4.45
N SER A 151 -5.63 -4.90 -5.76
CA SER A 151 -6.03 -3.95 -6.79
C SER A 151 -7.51 -3.56 -6.69
N LYS A 152 -8.41 -4.51 -6.39
CA LYS A 152 -9.83 -4.24 -6.18
C LYS A 152 -10.07 -3.36 -4.95
N THR A 153 -9.39 -3.66 -3.84
CA THR A 153 -9.51 -2.86 -2.62
C THR A 153 -8.98 -1.44 -2.81
N LEU A 154 -7.85 -1.26 -3.53
CA LEU A 154 -7.35 0.08 -3.86
C LEU A 154 -8.27 0.87 -4.82
N ALA A 155 -9.10 0.18 -5.58
CA ALA A 155 -10.06 0.79 -6.50
C ALA A 155 -11.43 1.03 -5.87
N SER A 156 -11.67 0.56 -4.63
CA SER A 156 -12.92 0.82 -3.90
C SER A 156 -12.96 2.26 -3.37
N ASP A 157 -14.14 2.68 -2.95
CA ASP A 157 -14.35 3.98 -2.29
C ASP A 157 -14.10 3.91 -0.76
N ASP A 158 -13.58 2.79 -0.27
CA ASP A 158 -13.27 2.60 1.14
C ASP A 158 -12.12 3.50 1.59
N TRP A 159 -12.21 3.99 2.83
CA TRP A 159 -11.12 4.72 3.43
C TRP A 159 -9.92 3.79 3.72
N LEU A 160 -8.76 4.13 3.21
CA LEU A 160 -7.53 3.37 3.40
C LEU A 160 -6.50 4.19 4.15
N SER A 161 -5.81 3.57 5.11
CA SER A 161 -4.71 4.22 5.81
C SER A 161 -3.52 4.45 4.87
N THR A 162 -2.74 5.50 5.13
CA THR A 162 -1.51 5.80 4.38
C THR A 162 -0.55 4.60 4.36
N GLN A 163 -0.44 3.87 5.46
CA GLN A 163 0.41 2.68 5.57
C GLN A 163 -0.09 1.57 4.64
N SER A 164 -1.39 1.25 4.69
CA SER A 164 -1.98 0.20 3.85
C SER A 164 -1.82 0.51 2.37
N THR A 165 -2.08 1.76 1.98
CA THR A 165 -1.91 2.23 0.61
C THR A 165 -0.46 2.10 0.15
N ALA A 166 0.50 2.54 0.97
CA ALA A 166 1.92 2.49 0.62
C ALA A 166 2.42 1.05 0.44
N PHE A 167 2.11 0.13 1.37
CA PHE A 167 2.48 -1.29 1.23
C PHE A 167 1.85 -1.92 -0.01
N SER A 168 0.60 -1.58 -0.32
CA SER A 168 -0.10 -2.09 -1.50
C SER A 168 0.56 -1.65 -2.80
N LEU A 169 0.94 -0.38 -2.89
CA LEU A 169 1.60 0.15 -4.08
C LEU A 169 3.00 -0.46 -4.28
N VAL A 170 3.77 -0.66 -3.20
CA VAL A 170 5.07 -1.35 -3.27
C VAL A 170 4.88 -2.80 -3.71
N ALA A 171 3.95 -3.53 -3.08
CA ALA A 171 3.69 -4.93 -3.41
C ALA A 171 3.25 -5.14 -4.86
N LEU A 172 2.36 -4.27 -5.37
CA LEU A 172 1.94 -4.32 -6.77
C LEU A 172 3.09 -3.93 -7.73
N SER A 173 3.93 -2.97 -7.36
CA SER A 173 5.12 -2.61 -8.14
C SER A 173 6.08 -3.80 -8.24
N ASP A 174 6.36 -4.50 -7.13
CA ASP A 174 7.20 -5.70 -7.11
C ASP A 174 6.59 -6.83 -7.94
N TYR A 175 5.26 -7.02 -7.85
CA TYR A 175 4.55 -8.00 -8.65
C TYR A 175 4.67 -7.71 -10.15
N MET A 176 4.45 -6.47 -10.57
CA MET A 176 4.58 -6.06 -11.97
C MET A 176 6.00 -6.23 -12.49
N GLU A 177 7.01 -5.89 -11.69
CA GLU A 177 8.42 -6.05 -12.02
C GLU A 177 8.80 -7.53 -12.15
N LYS A 178 8.38 -8.37 -11.19
CA LYS A 178 8.66 -9.81 -11.15
C LYS A 178 8.10 -10.55 -12.35
N TYR A 179 6.85 -10.29 -12.69
CA TYR A 179 6.17 -11.00 -13.78
C TYR A 179 6.27 -10.29 -15.14
N LYS A 180 7.20 -9.31 -15.24
CA LYS A 180 7.45 -8.56 -16.48
C LYS A 180 6.18 -8.10 -17.17
N MET A 181 5.23 -7.61 -16.37
CA MET A 181 4.02 -6.98 -16.89
C MET A 181 4.33 -5.61 -17.54
N SER A 182 5.62 -5.28 -17.62
CA SER A 182 6.18 -4.14 -18.32
C SER A 182 6.27 -4.42 -19.82
N GLY A 183 5.14 -4.36 -20.49
CA GLY A 183 5.09 -4.10 -21.92
C GLY A 183 4.82 -2.61 -22.13
N SER A 184 4.86 -2.14 -23.40
CA SER A 184 4.27 -0.85 -23.69
C SER A 184 2.79 -0.90 -23.34
N MET A 185 2.32 0.12 -22.65
CA MET A 185 0.90 0.35 -22.45
C MET A 185 0.39 1.11 -23.68
N ASP A 186 -0.30 0.38 -24.56
CA ASP A 186 -0.80 0.91 -25.81
C ASP A 186 -2.33 0.98 -25.76
N PHE A 187 -2.87 2.18 -25.87
CA PHE A 187 -4.31 2.41 -25.86
C PHE A 187 -4.66 3.66 -26.67
N SER A 188 -5.91 3.79 -27.00
CA SER A 188 -6.45 5.04 -27.55
C SER A 188 -7.66 5.48 -26.74
N TYR A 189 -7.85 6.76 -26.64
CA TYR A 189 -9.07 7.34 -26.08
C TYR A 189 -9.58 8.45 -26.99
N ALA A 190 -10.88 8.69 -26.93
CA ALA A 190 -11.49 9.82 -27.60
C ALA A 190 -12.38 10.58 -26.64
N VAL A 191 -12.22 11.89 -26.60
CA VAL A 191 -13.09 12.82 -25.87
C VAL A 191 -13.89 13.59 -26.89
N ASP A 192 -15.21 13.47 -26.84
CA ASP A 192 -16.14 14.10 -27.81
C ASP A 192 -15.71 13.87 -29.26
N GLY A 193 -15.31 12.63 -29.57
CA GLY A 193 -14.90 12.22 -30.92
C GLY A 193 -13.47 12.60 -31.31
N LYS A 194 -12.74 13.36 -30.49
CA LYS A 194 -11.31 13.67 -30.71
C LYS A 194 -10.44 12.56 -30.19
N ALA A 195 -9.93 11.74 -31.09
CA ALA A 195 -9.13 10.57 -30.74
C ALA A 195 -7.64 10.91 -30.49
N LYS A 196 -7.05 10.31 -29.46
CA LYS A 196 -5.62 10.32 -29.17
C LYS A 196 -5.12 8.91 -28.94
N LYS A 197 -3.95 8.59 -29.49
CA LYS A 197 -3.25 7.33 -29.25
C LYS A 197 -2.13 7.56 -28.24
N VAL A 198 -1.99 6.63 -27.30
CA VAL A 198 -0.94 6.65 -26.28
C VAL A 198 -0.15 5.35 -26.37
N SER A 199 1.16 5.46 -26.41
CA SER A 199 2.10 4.36 -26.27
C SER A 199 3.15 4.78 -25.24
N THR A 200 3.26 4.07 -24.13
CA THR A 200 4.17 4.41 -23.05
C THR A 200 4.70 3.17 -22.36
N THR A 201 5.92 3.24 -21.88
CA THR A 201 6.55 2.20 -21.04
C THR A 201 6.37 2.51 -19.54
N ARG A 202 5.72 3.62 -19.19
CA ARG A 202 5.41 3.95 -17.80
C ARG A 202 4.27 3.08 -17.29
N ASN A 203 4.36 2.63 -16.06
CA ASN A 203 3.32 1.81 -15.42
C ASN A 203 2.06 2.61 -15.08
N ILE A 204 2.16 3.93 -15.01
CA ILE A 204 1.05 4.85 -14.73
C ILE A 204 1.09 5.98 -15.75
N TRP A 205 -0.07 6.26 -16.32
CA TRP A 205 -0.30 7.40 -17.19
C TRP A 205 -1.51 8.18 -16.70
N THR A 206 -1.37 9.47 -16.55
CA THR A 206 -2.44 10.38 -16.10
C THR A 206 -2.54 11.56 -17.05
N GLU A 207 -3.75 11.97 -17.36
CA GLU A 207 -4.03 13.16 -18.16
C GLU A 207 -5.33 13.82 -17.69
N THR A 208 -5.35 15.13 -17.64
CA THR A 208 -6.58 15.90 -17.44
C THR A 208 -7.28 16.06 -18.78
N LEU A 209 -8.46 15.48 -18.91
CA LEU A 209 -9.16 15.36 -20.19
C LEU A 209 -10.03 16.58 -20.51
N LEU A 210 -10.52 17.28 -19.50
CA LEU A 210 -11.48 18.39 -19.66
C LEU A 210 -10.98 19.63 -18.93
N ASP A 211 -11.18 20.78 -19.54
CA ASP A 211 -11.03 22.06 -18.90
C ASP A 211 -12.37 22.44 -18.21
N LYS A 212 -12.30 23.38 -17.28
CA LYS A 212 -13.22 23.72 -16.19
C LYS A 212 -14.70 24.02 -16.52
N THR A 213 -15.17 23.85 -17.76
CA THR A 213 -16.49 24.32 -18.19
C THR A 213 -17.39 23.29 -18.88
N ALA A 214 -16.97 22.05 -19.00
CA ALA A 214 -17.78 21.04 -19.68
C ALA A 214 -18.78 20.39 -18.69
N PHE A 215 -20.07 20.51 -18.97
CA PHE A 215 -21.14 19.89 -18.19
C PHE A 215 -21.35 18.41 -18.50
N SER A 216 -20.91 17.96 -19.64
CA SER A 216 -20.92 16.54 -20.04
C SER A 216 -19.90 16.33 -21.15
N ALA A 217 -19.28 15.15 -21.15
CA ALA A 217 -18.38 14.72 -22.21
C ALA A 217 -18.52 13.22 -22.45
N SER A 218 -18.34 12.80 -23.70
CA SER A 218 -18.26 11.39 -24.05
C SER A 218 -16.80 10.95 -24.04
N LEU A 219 -16.49 9.89 -23.27
CA LEU A 219 -15.17 9.27 -23.25
C LEU A 219 -15.25 7.85 -23.80
N GLU A 220 -14.52 7.61 -24.88
CA GLU A 220 -14.29 6.26 -25.40
C GLU A 220 -12.86 5.85 -25.08
N LEU A 221 -12.65 4.66 -24.49
CA LEU A 221 -11.35 4.10 -24.20
C LEU A 221 -11.22 2.73 -24.88
N LYS A 222 -10.12 2.54 -25.61
CA LYS A 222 -9.82 1.29 -26.29
C LYS A 222 -8.42 0.82 -25.98
N ASN A 223 -8.30 -0.37 -25.37
CA ASN A 223 -7.02 -1.05 -25.22
C ASN A 223 -6.57 -1.56 -26.60
N THR A 224 -5.41 -1.11 -27.06
CA THR A 224 -4.80 -1.53 -28.34
C THR A 224 -3.56 -2.40 -28.12
N GLY A 225 -3.13 -2.56 -26.85
CA GLY A 225 -2.03 -3.43 -26.44
C GLY A 225 -2.46 -4.86 -26.15
N LYS A 226 -1.49 -5.69 -25.79
CA LYS A 226 -1.71 -7.09 -25.42
C LYS A 226 -1.89 -7.28 -23.90
N SER A 227 -1.47 -6.30 -23.10
CA SER A 227 -1.55 -6.34 -21.64
C SER A 227 -2.90 -5.82 -21.15
N THR A 228 -3.34 -6.26 -19.98
CA THR A 228 -4.56 -5.71 -19.36
C THR A 228 -4.35 -4.24 -19.02
N LEU A 229 -5.30 -3.41 -19.45
CA LEU A 229 -5.33 -1.99 -19.13
C LEU A 229 -6.34 -1.75 -18.02
N PHE A 230 -5.88 -1.15 -16.93
CA PHE A 230 -6.75 -0.65 -15.86
C PHE A 230 -6.95 0.85 -16.09
N ALA A 231 -8.19 1.30 -16.09
CA ALA A 231 -8.53 2.69 -16.28
C ALA A 231 -9.39 3.18 -15.10
N ARG A 232 -9.04 4.35 -14.57
CA ARG A 232 -9.84 5.06 -13.57
C ARG A 232 -10.18 6.43 -14.14
N LEU A 233 -11.45 6.76 -14.15
CA LEU A 233 -11.95 8.10 -14.47
C LEU A 233 -12.32 8.77 -13.16
N VAL A 234 -11.75 9.95 -12.92
CA VAL A 234 -12.09 10.79 -11.76
C VAL A 234 -12.73 12.05 -12.31
N ALA A 235 -13.94 12.33 -11.88
CA ALA A 235 -14.66 13.58 -12.16
C ALA A 235 -14.82 14.33 -10.85
N GLU A 236 -14.31 15.56 -10.80
CA GLU A 236 -14.45 16.46 -9.66
C GLU A 236 -15.20 17.70 -10.10
N GLY A 237 -16.15 18.13 -9.32
CA GLY A 237 -16.95 19.32 -9.59
C GLY A 237 -17.65 19.85 -8.36
N ILE A 238 -18.09 21.08 -8.42
CA ILE A 238 -18.93 21.71 -7.41
C ILE A 238 -20.37 21.60 -7.91
N PRO A 239 -21.29 21.00 -7.13
CA PRO A 239 -22.71 20.97 -7.47
C PRO A 239 -23.24 22.39 -7.72
N ALA A 240 -24.25 22.52 -8.59
CA ALA A 240 -24.96 23.79 -8.73
C ALA A 240 -25.65 24.12 -7.41
N GLU A 241 -25.63 25.39 -7.00
CA GLU A 241 -26.24 25.85 -5.75
C GLU A 241 -27.69 25.32 -5.60
N GLY A 242 -27.99 24.82 -4.40
CA GLY A 242 -29.30 24.29 -4.04
C GLY A 242 -29.64 22.89 -4.59
N LYS A 243 -28.66 22.19 -5.18
CA LYS A 243 -28.82 20.80 -5.66
C LYS A 243 -28.04 19.78 -4.83
N GLU A 244 -27.42 20.21 -3.74
CA GLU A 244 -26.75 19.34 -2.80
C GLU A 244 -27.77 18.51 -2.05
N GLU A 245 -27.67 17.20 -2.12
CA GLU A 245 -28.48 16.30 -1.30
C GLU A 245 -27.85 16.17 0.09
N ALA A 246 -28.69 16.28 1.12
CA ALA A 246 -28.25 16.02 2.48
C ALA A 246 -27.83 14.56 2.62
N TYR A 247 -26.58 14.35 3.01
CA TYR A 247 -26.01 13.01 3.18
C TYR A 247 -25.49 12.81 4.59
N ALA A 248 -25.83 11.70 5.22
CA ALA A 248 -25.31 11.28 6.50
C ALA A 248 -25.02 9.77 6.48
N ASN A 249 -23.78 9.39 6.84
CA ASN A 249 -23.38 8.00 6.95
C ASN A 249 -22.61 7.78 8.25
N GLY A 250 -23.33 7.34 9.29
CA GLY A 250 -22.78 7.11 10.62
C GLY A 250 -22.53 8.35 11.48
N LEU A 251 -22.45 9.54 10.88
CA LEU A 251 -22.33 10.83 11.58
C LEU A 251 -23.35 11.80 11.02
N THR A 252 -23.99 12.57 11.91
CA THR A 252 -24.91 13.65 11.53
C THR A 252 -24.38 14.96 12.08
N LEU A 253 -24.27 15.97 11.24
CA LEU A 253 -23.89 17.33 11.62
C LEU A 253 -25.14 18.22 11.61
N ALA A 254 -25.48 18.81 12.75
CA ALA A 254 -26.51 19.86 12.86
C ALA A 254 -25.80 21.19 13.10
N VAL A 255 -26.02 22.15 12.21
CA VAL A 255 -25.49 23.51 12.35
C VAL A 255 -26.63 24.48 12.59
N SER A 256 -26.49 25.33 13.62
CA SER A 256 -27.39 26.43 13.89
C SER A 256 -26.60 27.73 13.97
N TYR A 257 -27.17 28.79 13.40
CA TYR A 257 -26.58 30.11 13.47
C TYR A 257 -27.33 30.91 14.53
N MET A 258 -26.61 31.58 15.41
CA MET A 258 -27.20 32.42 16.46
C MET A 258 -26.61 33.82 16.35
N ASP A 259 -27.47 34.80 16.65
CA ASP A 259 -26.99 36.18 16.85
C ASP A 259 -26.12 36.23 18.12
N PRO A 260 -24.88 36.72 18.07
CA PRO A 260 -23.93 36.67 19.18
C PRO A 260 -24.34 37.62 20.35
N VAL A 261 -25.25 38.56 20.10
CA VAL A 261 -25.69 39.53 21.11
C VAL A 261 -26.99 39.09 21.76
N SER A 262 -27.98 38.63 20.97
CA SER A 262 -29.29 38.25 21.47
C SER A 262 -29.48 36.76 21.72
N TYR A 263 -28.52 35.92 21.29
CA TYR A 263 -28.60 34.45 21.31
C TYR A 263 -29.87 33.90 20.64
N THR A 264 -30.45 34.65 19.71
CA THR A 264 -31.61 34.21 18.94
C THR A 264 -31.12 33.41 17.70
N HIS A 265 -31.88 32.37 17.33
CA HIS A 265 -31.59 31.62 16.11
C HIS A 265 -31.81 32.49 14.88
N LEU A 266 -30.78 32.53 14.03
CA LEU A 266 -30.89 33.17 12.73
C LEU A 266 -31.47 32.16 11.74
N THR A 267 -32.54 32.53 11.08
CA THR A 267 -33.06 31.79 9.93
C THR A 267 -32.46 32.36 8.66
N LEU A 268 -31.77 31.49 7.88
CA LEU A 268 -31.33 31.90 6.57
C LEU A 268 -32.54 32.19 5.68
N PRO A 269 -32.48 33.25 4.84
CA PRO A 269 -33.59 33.50 3.90
C PRO A 269 -33.73 32.31 2.97
N THR A 270 -34.93 31.75 2.90
CA THR A 270 -35.24 30.71 1.93
C THR A 270 -35.19 31.33 0.56
N ILE A 271 -34.26 30.96 -0.26
CA ILE A 271 -34.24 31.33 -1.68
C ILE A 271 -35.33 30.49 -2.33
N ALA A 272 -36.39 31.16 -2.76
CA ALA A 272 -37.50 30.54 -3.50
C ALA A 272 -37.12 30.31 -4.96
#